data_976ec85c4dca9cc63e921644892953c1
#
_entry.id   976ec85c4dca9cc63e921644892953c1
#
_cell.length_a   1.000
_cell.length_b   1.000
_cell.length_c   1.000
_cell.angle_alpha   90.00
_cell.angle_beta   90.00
_cell.angle_gamma   90.00
#
_symmetry.space_group_name_H-M   'P 1'
#
loop_
_entity.id
_entity.type
_entity.pdbx_description
1 polymer ?
#
loop_
_entity_poly.entity_id
_entity_poly.type
_entity_poly.pdbx_seq_one_letter_code
_entity_poly.pdbx_strand_id
1 'polypeptide(L)'
;MASAKGRVLNLLGRFALRDAEILGTESRGSRFVSIELQGPSSVAYAPGTKVQVVLPSADVRTYTPIERGGGRFELLAFRHGTNTPAMRWLDRLVVGQSLRFKGPDRSLELPADTGTFVGDETAIAVACAYRQVRGASFRVAFEVSPDVDLTEALEAVGLNDAVVVPRMEPTAVALLDAVDVADRVGMAGGAAFLERVRKALRKRGAASFKVKAYWVAGRAGLD
;
A
#
# COMPACT_ATOMS: atom_id res chain seq x y z
N MET A 1 4.60 -24.55 9.65
CA MET A 1 4.58 -23.38 8.74
C MET A 1 4.25 -23.88 7.35
N ALA A 2 3.17 -23.38 6.70
CA ALA A 2 2.88 -23.75 5.31
C ALA A 2 4.00 -23.21 4.42
N SER A 3 4.58 -24.06 3.58
CA SER A 3 5.65 -23.66 2.65
C SER A 3 5.11 -22.67 1.60
N ALA A 4 5.97 -21.86 0.99
CA ALA A 4 5.59 -20.95 -0.11
C ALA A 4 4.79 -21.68 -1.21
N LYS A 5 5.15 -22.93 -1.50
CA LYS A 5 4.41 -23.82 -2.42
C LYS A 5 2.96 -24.10 -1.96
N GLY A 6 2.71 -24.25 -0.68
CA GLY A 6 1.36 -24.48 -0.16
C GLY A 6 0.45 -23.25 -0.29
N ARG A 7 1.01 -22.03 -0.21
CA ARG A 7 0.26 -20.78 -0.41
C ARG A 7 -0.10 -20.55 -1.88
N VAL A 8 0.79 -20.85 -2.80
CA VAL A 8 0.49 -20.78 -4.25
C VAL A 8 -0.54 -21.82 -4.65
N LEU A 9 -0.46 -23.06 -4.14
CA LEU A 9 -1.45 -24.11 -4.40
C LEU A 9 -2.85 -23.76 -3.82
N ASN A 10 -2.92 -23.14 -2.64
CA ASN A 10 -4.18 -22.62 -2.10
C ASN A 10 -4.73 -21.44 -2.90
N LEU A 11 -3.86 -20.60 -3.49
CA LEU A 11 -4.25 -19.52 -4.39
C LEU A 11 -4.80 -20.08 -5.71
N LEU A 12 -4.14 -21.09 -6.28
CA LEU A 12 -4.52 -21.72 -7.55
C LEU A 12 -5.81 -22.57 -7.43
N GLY A 13 -6.03 -23.20 -6.29
CA GLY A 13 -7.17 -24.12 -6.10
C GLY A 13 -8.53 -23.45 -5.87
N ARG A 14 -8.60 -22.15 -5.61
CA ARG A 14 -9.84 -21.45 -5.25
C ARG A 14 -10.28 -20.31 -6.16
N PHE A 15 -9.40 -19.75 -7.03
CA PHE A 15 -9.73 -18.55 -7.80
C PHE A 15 -8.96 -18.51 -9.13
N ALA A 16 -9.60 -17.99 -10.16
CA ALA A 16 -8.94 -17.73 -11.44
C ALA A 16 -7.84 -16.67 -11.28
N LEU A 17 -6.61 -17.04 -11.63
CA LEU A 17 -5.54 -16.06 -11.81
C LEU A 17 -5.83 -15.25 -13.08
N ARG A 18 -5.41 -13.99 -13.05
CA ARG A 18 -5.44 -13.07 -14.18
C ARG A 18 -4.03 -12.75 -14.60
N ASP A 19 -3.88 -12.42 -15.85
CA ASP A 19 -2.63 -11.91 -16.40
C ASP A 19 -2.73 -10.40 -16.59
N ALA A 20 -1.61 -9.71 -16.38
CA ALA A 20 -1.43 -8.31 -16.72
C ALA A 20 -0.08 -8.13 -17.40
N GLU A 21 -0.03 -7.28 -18.43
CA GLU A 21 1.20 -6.90 -19.11
C GLU A 21 1.85 -5.72 -18.40
N ILE A 22 3.16 -5.76 -18.22
CA ILE A 22 3.96 -4.64 -17.69
C ILE A 22 4.13 -3.62 -18.82
N LEU A 23 3.47 -2.46 -18.68
CA LEU A 23 3.55 -1.35 -19.64
C LEU A 23 4.75 -0.44 -19.39
N GLY A 24 5.14 -0.30 -18.12
CA GLY A 24 6.24 0.56 -17.70
C GLY A 24 6.71 0.26 -16.30
N THR A 25 7.96 0.61 -16.03
CA THR A 25 8.55 0.57 -14.69
C THR A 25 9.39 1.80 -14.48
N GLU A 26 9.25 2.45 -13.33
CA GLU A 26 9.99 3.65 -13.01
C GLU A 26 10.40 3.67 -11.54
N SER A 27 11.67 4.02 -11.27
CA SER A 27 12.11 4.26 -9.90
C SER A 27 11.58 5.60 -9.41
N ARG A 28 11.06 5.63 -8.19
CA ARG A 28 10.59 6.83 -7.49
C ARG A 28 11.45 7.04 -6.25
N GLY A 29 12.49 7.81 -6.41
CA GLY A 29 13.58 7.88 -5.45
C GLY A 29 14.32 6.54 -5.30
N SER A 30 15.02 6.37 -4.19
CA SER A 30 15.85 5.18 -3.95
C SER A 30 15.05 3.94 -3.47
N ARG A 31 13.83 4.15 -2.98
CA ARG A 31 13.09 3.12 -2.22
C ARG A 31 11.79 2.66 -2.87
N PHE A 32 11.33 3.27 -3.94
CA PHE A 32 10.08 2.90 -4.58
C PHE A 32 10.27 2.53 -6.06
N VAL A 33 9.41 1.64 -6.53
CA VAL A 33 9.26 1.30 -7.94
C VAL A 33 7.78 1.39 -8.29
N SER A 34 7.46 2.23 -9.25
CA SER A 34 6.16 2.28 -9.91
C SER A 34 6.16 1.24 -11.02
N ILE A 35 5.10 0.42 -11.09
CA ILE A 35 4.90 -0.61 -12.10
C ILE A 35 3.54 -0.36 -12.73
N GLU A 36 3.50 0.12 -13.97
CA GLU A 36 2.28 0.29 -14.73
C GLU A 36 1.89 -1.02 -15.42
N LEU A 37 0.62 -1.41 -15.30
CA LEU A 37 0.12 -2.71 -15.72
C LEU A 37 -1.17 -2.57 -16.53
N GLN A 38 -1.28 -3.35 -17.63
CA GLN A 38 -2.53 -3.59 -18.35
C GLN A 38 -3.10 -4.93 -17.94
N GLY A 39 -4.14 -4.90 -17.13
CA GLY A 39 -4.97 -6.06 -16.83
C GLY A 39 -6.19 -6.15 -17.74
N PRO A 40 -7.12 -7.09 -17.46
CA PRO A 40 -8.37 -7.20 -18.20
C PRO A 40 -9.21 -5.92 -18.07
N SER A 41 -9.70 -5.38 -19.21
CA SER A 41 -10.48 -4.14 -19.24
C SER A 41 -11.82 -4.20 -18.50
N SER A 42 -12.31 -5.41 -18.23
CA SER A 42 -13.53 -5.65 -17.44
C SER A 42 -13.33 -5.56 -15.93
N VAL A 43 -12.08 -5.35 -15.45
CA VAL A 43 -11.75 -5.29 -14.03
C VAL A 43 -11.55 -3.86 -13.59
N ALA A 44 -12.28 -3.43 -12.55
CA ALA A 44 -12.09 -2.15 -11.88
C ALA A 44 -11.34 -2.35 -10.56
N TYR A 45 -10.40 -1.46 -10.27
CA TYR A 45 -9.56 -1.51 -9.07
C TYR A 45 -10.01 -0.46 -8.05
N ALA A 46 -11.14 -0.71 -7.40
CA ALA A 46 -11.71 0.23 -6.43
C ALA A 46 -10.77 0.50 -5.24
N PRO A 47 -10.83 1.70 -4.63
CA PRO A 47 -10.07 2.02 -3.43
C PRO A 47 -10.30 1.00 -2.31
N GLY A 48 -9.24 0.66 -1.60
CA GLY A 48 -9.29 -0.33 -0.51
C GLY A 48 -9.29 -1.78 -0.96
N THR A 49 -9.13 -2.06 -2.25
CA THR A 49 -8.88 -3.41 -2.76
C THR A 49 -7.39 -3.76 -2.73
N LYS A 50 -7.09 -5.03 -2.89
CA LYS A 50 -5.73 -5.57 -3.00
C LYS A 50 -5.62 -6.53 -4.18
N VAL A 51 -4.45 -6.62 -4.75
CA VAL A 51 -4.05 -7.69 -5.67
C VAL A 51 -2.91 -8.49 -5.06
N GLN A 52 -2.86 -9.78 -5.38
CA GLN A 52 -1.82 -10.69 -4.92
C GLN A 52 -1.02 -11.17 -6.14
N VAL A 53 0.16 -10.62 -6.29
CA VAL A 53 1.09 -10.93 -7.39
C VAL A 53 1.83 -12.23 -7.10
N VAL A 54 1.84 -13.13 -8.07
CA VAL A 54 2.61 -14.38 -8.02
C VAL A 54 3.99 -14.12 -8.62
N LEU A 55 5.01 -14.19 -7.79
CA LEU A 55 6.39 -13.98 -8.21
C LEU A 55 6.97 -15.21 -8.93
N PRO A 56 8.03 -15.07 -9.75
CA PRO A 56 8.71 -16.20 -10.38
C PRO A 56 9.24 -17.26 -9.40
N SER A 57 9.52 -16.85 -8.15
CA SER A 57 9.91 -17.74 -7.05
C SER A 57 8.77 -18.56 -6.45
N ALA A 58 7.54 -18.43 -7.01
CA ALA A 58 6.29 -18.96 -6.44
C ALA A 58 5.90 -18.34 -5.07
N ASP A 59 6.55 -17.26 -4.65
CA ASP A 59 6.08 -16.42 -3.55
C ASP A 59 4.92 -15.54 -4.00
N VAL A 60 4.10 -15.10 -3.04
CA VAL A 60 3.01 -14.17 -3.29
C VAL A 60 3.29 -12.86 -2.57
N ARG A 61 3.01 -11.74 -3.23
CA ARG A 61 3.09 -10.41 -2.62
C ARG A 61 1.79 -9.64 -2.85
N THR A 62 1.36 -8.99 -1.80
CA THR A 62 0.12 -8.21 -1.78
C THR A 62 0.43 -6.74 -2.02
N TYR A 63 -0.29 -6.15 -2.96
CA TYR A 63 -0.20 -4.73 -3.28
C TYR A 63 -1.60 -4.10 -3.32
N THR A 64 -1.67 -2.80 -3.09
CA THR A 64 -2.86 -1.99 -3.40
C THR A 64 -2.75 -1.49 -4.84
N PRO A 65 -3.68 -1.83 -5.73
CA PRO A 65 -3.69 -1.28 -7.08
C PRO A 65 -4.20 0.16 -7.06
N ILE A 66 -3.56 1.05 -7.83
CA ILE A 66 -4.01 2.41 -8.09
C ILE A 66 -4.65 2.39 -9.48
N GLU A 67 -5.95 2.65 -9.57
CA GLU A 67 -6.72 2.64 -10.83
C GLU A 67 -6.22 3.71 -11.81
N ARG A 68 -6.04 3.33 -13.09
CA ARG A 68 -5.62 4.22 -14.18
C ARG A 68 -6.59 4.23 -15.37
N GLY A 69 -7.71 3.53 -15.24
CA GLY A 69 -8.76 3.42 -16.26
C GLY A 69 -8.48 2.38 -17.35
N GLY A 70 -9.55 1.82 -17.93
CA GLY A 70 -9.46 0.86 -19.04
C GLY A 70 -8.79 -0.48 -18.67
N GLY A 71 -8.86 -0.88 -17.39
CA GLY A 71 -8.17 -2.05 -16.88
C GLY A 71 -6.69 -1.81 -16.57
N ARG A 72 -6.17 -0.59 -16.79
CA ARG A 72 -4.83 -0.22 -16.36
C ARG A 72 -4.81 0.10 -14.87
N PHE A 73 -3.77 -0.33 -14.21
CA PHE A 73 -3.50 -0.04 -12.82
C PHE A 73 -2.01 0.06 -12.55
N GLU A 74 -1.66 0.74 -11.50
CA GLU A 74 -0.28 0.90 -11.05
C GLU A 74 -0.08 0.23 -9.70
N LEU A 75 1.07 -0.40 -9.53
CA LEU A 75 1.57 -0.87 -8.23
C LEU A 75 2.75 0.00 -7.81
N LEU A 76 2.68 0.58 -6.63
CA LEU A 76 3.81 1.27 -6.01
C LEU A 76 4.49 0.32 -5.02
N ALA A 77 5.62 -0.25 -5.41
CA ALA A 77 6.34 -1.24 -4.62
C ALA A 77 7.44 -0.58 -3.79
N PHE A 78 7.46 -0.85 -2.49
CA PHE A 78 8.49 -0.35 -1.57
C PHE A 78 9.67 -1.32 -1.48
N ARG A 79 10.89 -0.80 -1.67
CA ARG A 79 12.17 -1.53 -1.53
C ARG A 79 12.63 -1.48 -0.07
N HIS A 80 12.47 -2.54 0.67
CA HIS A 80 12.83 -2.61 2.10
C HIS A 80 14.29 -3.04 2.35
N GLY A 81 15.15 -2.99 1.35
CA GLY A 81 16.61 -3.12 1.47
C GLY A 81 17.16 -4.52 1.75
N THR A 82 16.33 -5.55 1.83
CA THR A 82 16.76 -6.95 2.05
C THR A 82 16.72 -7.77 0.76
N ASN A 83 17.64 -8.72 0.61
CA ASN A 83 17.69 -9.60 -0.56
C ASN A 83 16.57 -10.67 -0.52
N THR A 84 15.32 -10.24 -0.68
CA THR A 84 14.15 -11.13 -0.73
C THR A 84 13.77 -11.50 -2.16
N PRO A 85 12.93 -12.54 -2.36
CA PRO A 85 12.39 -12.86 -3.68
C PRO A 85 11.69 -11.66 -4.36
N ALA A 86 10.99 -10.81 -3.58
CA ALA A 86 10.34 -9.62 -4.11
C ALA A 86 11.35 -8.58 -4.61
N MET A 87 12.44 -8.34 -3.86
CA MET A 87 13.48 -7.39 -4.29
C MET A 87 14.15 -7.86 -5.56
N ARG A 88 14.53 -9.15 -5.65
CA ARG A 88 15.10 -9.72 -6.87
C ARG A 88 14.14 -9.67 -8.06
N TRP A 89 12.86 -9.79 -7.84
CA TRP A 89 11.84 -9.64 -8.87
C TRP A 89 11.77 -8.19 -9.37
N LEU A 90 11.72 -7.21 -8.46
CA LEU A 90 11.71 -5.78 -8.81
C LEU A 90 12.93 -5.37 -9.64
N ASP A 91 14.10 -5.97 -9.39
CA ASP A 91 15.34 -5.70 -10.14
C ASP A 91 15.34 -6.30 -11.57
N ARG A 92 14.40 -7.19 -11.88
CA ARG A 92 14.33 -7.95 -13.14
C ARG A 92 13.04 -7.71 -13.93
N LEU A 93 12.29 -6.65 -13.58
CA LEU A 93 11.09 -6.29 -14.31
C LEU A 93 11.45 -5.86 -15.75
N VAL A 94 10.69 -6.35 -16.72
CA VAL A 94 10.86 -6.02 -18.13
C VAL A 94 9.52 -5.63 -18.72
N VAL A 95 9.46 -4.49 -19.42
CA VAL A 95 8.29 -4.03 -20.16
C VAL A 95 7.89 -5.06 -21.22
N GLY A 96 6.60 -5.31 -21.39
CA GLY A 96 6.05 -6.36 -22.25
C GLY A 96 5.97 -7.74 -21.59
N GLN A 97 6.55 -7.92 -20.40
CA GLN A 97 6.43 -9.18 -19.66
C GLN A 97 5.07 -9.34 -19.02
N SER A 98 4.53 -10.57 -19.03
CA SER A 98 3.29 -10.91 -18.33
C SER A 98 3.55 -11.17 -16.85
N LEU A 99 2.65 -10.66 -16.02
CA LEU A 99 2.59 -10.84 -14.58
C LEU A 99 1.27 -11.50 -14.21
N ARG A 100 1.31 -12.56 -13.39
CA ARG A 100 0.09 -13.22 -12.91
C ARG A 100 -0.31 -12.69 -11.53
N PHE A 101 -1.59 -12.45 -11.35
CA PHE A 101 -2.13 -11.99 -10.07
C PHE A 101 -3.52 -12.55 -9.77
N LYS A 102 -3.88 -12.55 -8.51
CA LYS A 102 -5.23 -12.77 -8.00
C LYS A 102 -5.82 -11.45 -7.52
N GLY A 103 -7.12 -11.30 -7.64
CA GLY A 103 -7.85 -10.11 -7.18
C GLY A 103 -8.44 -9.32 -8.35
N PRO A 104 -8.92 -8.09 -8.13
CA PRO A 104 -8.89 -7.38 -6.84
C PRO A 104 -9.80 -8.01 -5.78
N ASP A 105 -9.31 -8.10 -4.56
CA ASP A 105 -10.06 -8.56 -3.39
C ASP A 105 -10.22 -7.40 -2.39
N ARG A 106 -11.24 -7.42 -1.53
CA ARG A 106 -11.41 -6.44 -0.45
C ARG A 106 -10.27 -6.49 0.55
N SER A 107 -9.81 -5.32 1.02
CA SER A 107 -8.72 -5.20 2.00
C SER A 107 -9.01 -4.17 3.08
N LEU A 108 -8.85 -2.88 2.79
CA LEU A 108 -9.14 -1.78 3.71
C LEU A 108 -10.27 -0.91 3.14
N GLU A 109 -11.50 -1.21 3.51
CA GLU A 109 -12.67 -0.41 3.12
C GLU A 109 -12.87 0.72 4.14
N LEU A 110 -12.59 1.97 3.73
CA LEU A 110 -12.80 3.14 4.57
C LEU A 110 -14.24 3.64 4.42
N PRO A 111 -14.99 3.75 5.54
CA PRO A 111 -16.30 4.40 5.55
C PRO A 111 -16.28 5.80 4.96
N ALA A 112 -17.41 6.27 4.43
CA ALA A 112 -17.51 7.57 3.75
C ALA A 112 -17.15 8.76 4.67
N ASP A 113 -17.40 8.64 5.97
CA ASP A 113 -17.08 9.60 7.01
C ASP A 113 -15.60 9.61 7.44
N THR A 114 -14.72 8.85 6.76
CA THR A 114 -13.29 8.91 7.04
C THR A 114 -12.67 10.14 6.40
N GLY A 115 -12.30 11.13 7.21
CA GLY A 115 -11.72 12.41 6.75
C GLY A 115 -10.20 12.44 6.67
N THR A 116 -9.53 11.59 7.45
CA THR A 116 -8.07 11.57 7.53
C THR A 116 -7.52 10.15 7.40
N PHE A 117 -6.41 10.01 6.68
CA PHE A 117 -5.66 8.76 6.57
C PHE A 117 -4.25 8.93 7.14
N VAL A 118 -3.81 7.99 7.96
CA VAL A 118 -2.47 7.96 8.53
C VAL A 118 -1.80 6.64 8.19
N GLY A 119 -0.60 6.70 7.61
CA GLY A 119 0.14 5.52 7.17
C GLY A 119 1.65 5.60 7.42
N ASP A 120 2.31 4.49 7.13
CA ASP A 120 3.75 4.46 6.94
C ASP A 120 4.09 4.42 5.43
N GLU A 121 5.37 4.30 5.09
CA GLU A 121 5.87 4.25 3.71
C GLU A 121 5.22 3.16 2.84
N THR A 122 4.65 2.11 3.43
CA THR A 122 4.00 1.01 2.71
C THR A 122 2.54 1.29 2.34
N ALA A 123 1.97 2.39 2.86
CA ALA A 123 0.57 2.73 2.73
C ALA A 123 0.25 3.83 1.70
N ILE A 124 1.25 4.32 0.93
CA ILE A 124 1.07 5.40 -0.04
C ILE A 124 0.02 5.03 -1.09
N ALA A 125 0.08 3.83 -1.65
CA ALA A 125 -0.83 3.40 -2.71
C ALA A 125 -2.31 3.39 -2.26
N VAL A 126 -2.62 2.96 -1.04
CA VAL A 126 -4.00 2.98 -0.53
C VAL A 126 -4.47 4.40 -0.23
N ALA A 127 -3.60 5.27 0.28
CA ALA A 127 -3.91 6.69 0.48
C ALA A 127 -4.22 7.37 -0.87
N CYS A 128 -3.40 7.14 -1.90
CA CYS A 128 -3.62 7.62 -3.26
C CYS A 128 -4.97 7.14 -3.82
N ALA A 129 -5.26 5.84 -3.75
CA ALA A 129 -6.51 5.28 -4.26
C ALA A 129 -7.74 5.94 -3.62
N TYR A 130 -7.71 6.25 -2.31
CA TYR A 130 -8.79 6.98 -1.65
C TYR A 130 -8.80 8.47 -2.01
N ARG A 131 -7.65 9.12 -2.12
CA ARG A 131 -7.55 10.53 -2.51
C ARG A 131 -8.16 10.77 -3.90
N GLN A 132 -7.95 9.85 -4.85
CA GLN A 132 -8.50 9.96 -6.21
C GLN A 132 -10.03 10.05 -6.23
N VAL A 133 -10.72 9.37 -5.31
CA VAL A 133 -12.20 9.37 -5.27
C VAL A 133 -12.78 10.38 -4.28
N ARG A 134 -12.02 10.85 -3.29
CA ARG A 134 -12.50 11.76 -2.24
C ARG A 134 -12.03 13.19 -2.40
N GLY A 135 -11.03 13.41 -3.25
CA GLY A 135 -10.45 14.73 -3.51
C GLY A 135 -9.60 15.26 -2.36
N ALA A 136 -9.26 16.54 -2.44
CA ALA A 136 -8.30 17.20 -1.53
C ALA A 136 -8.77 17.30 -0.07
N SER A 137 -10.07 17.19 0.21
CA SER A 137 -10.60 17.18 1.58
C SER A 137 -10.20 15.93 2.39
N PHE A 138 -9.84 14.83 1.72
CA PHE A 138 -9.31 13.63 2.37
C PHE A 138 -7.85 13.85 2.74
N ARG A 139 -7.57 14.17 3.99
CA ARG A 139 -6.23 14.48 4.50
C ARG A 139 -5.38 13.24 4.62
N VAL A 140 -4.09 13.36 4.33
CA VAL A 140 -3.14 12.25 4.36
C VAL A 140 -1.89 12.64 5.15
N ALA A 141 -1.46 11.76 6.04
CA ALA A 141 -0.22 11.93 6.79
C ALA A 141 0.58 10.61 6.85
N PHE A 142 1.89 10.71 6.75
CA PHE A 142 2.80 9.57 6.81
C PHE A 142 3.87 9.75 7.87
N GLU A 143 4.15 8.66 8.57
CA GLU A 143 5.36 8.53 9.37
C GLU A 143 6.30 7.55 8.67
N VAL A 144 7.54 7.97 8.39
CA VAL A 144 8.47 7.22 7.57
C VAL A 144 9.78 6.94 8.30
N SER A 145 10.44 5.86 7.92
CA SER A 145 11.80 5.58 8.41
C SER A 145 12.73 6.73 8.04
N PRO A 146 13.68 7.12 8.90
CA PRO A 146 14.53 8.29 8.67
C PRO A 146 15.39 8.24 7.39
N ASP A 147 15.63 7.02 6.87
CA ASP A 147 16.37 6.75 5.63
C ASP A 147 15.49 6.70 4.39
N VAL A 148 14.19 7.05 4.50
CA VAL A 148 13.22 6.99 3.41
C VAL A 148 12.77 8.38 3.03
N ASP A 149 13.03 8.78 1.79
CA ASP A 149 12.46 9.97 1.17
C ASP A 149 11.24 9.57 0.34
N LEU A 150 10.10 10.22 0.60
CA LEU A 150 8.83 9.97 -0.11
C LEU A 150 8.58 10.95 -1.26
N THR A 151 9.40 11.99 -1.45
CA THR A 151 9.10 13.12 -2.34
C THR A 151 8.66 12.65 -3.73
N GLU A 152 9.52 11.91 -4.44
CA GLU A 152 9.20 11.43 -5.79
C GLU A 152 8.01 10.45 -5.83
N ALA A 153 7.86 9.61 -4.78
CA ALA A 153 6.75 8.68 -4.72
C ALA A 153 5.42 9.38 -4.51
N LEU A 154 5.38 10.43 -3.68
CA LEU A 154 4.17 11.23 -3.43
C LEU A 154 3.81 12.09 -4.65
N GLU A 155 4.80 12.69 -5.31
CA GLU A 155 4.62 13.44 -6.55
C GLU A 155 3.98 12.56 -7.65
N ALA A 156 4.53 11.37 -7.85
CA ALA A 156 4.04 10.43 -8.86
C ALA A 156 2.58 10.03 -8.68
N VAL A 157 2.08 10.04 -7.43
CA VAL A 157 0.70 9.65 -7.12
C VAL A 157 -0.20 10.83 -6.72
N GLY A 158 0.30 12.08 -6.83
CA GLY A 158 -0.49 13.30 -6.57
C GLY A 158 -0.84 13.52 -5.10
N LEU A 159 0.07 13.19 -4.19
CA LEU A 159 -0.06 13.39 -2.73
C LEU A 159 0.95 14.42 -2.19
N ASN A 160 1.28 15.47 -2.95
CA ASN A 160 2.30 16.46 -2.60
C ASN A 160 1.97 17.28 -1.34
N ASP A 161 0.69 17.33 -0.97
CA ASP A 161 0.19 18.01 0.22
C ASP A 161 0.13 17.12 1.47
N ALA A 162 0.58 15.85 1.37
CA ALA A 162 0.63 14.97 2.51
C ALA A 162 1.61 15.45 3.59
N VAL A 163 1.22 15.36 4.84
CA VAL A 163 2.14 15.62 5.96
C VAL A 163 3.07 14.42 6.11
N VAL A 164 4.37 14.65 6.02
CA VAL A 164 5.39 13.60 6.19
C VAL A 164 6.26 13.93 7.38
N VAL A 165 6.38 12.98 8.30
CA VAL A 165 7.24 13.11 9.49
C VAL A 165 8.17 11.90 9.64
N PRO A 166 9.37 12.08 10.18
CA PRO A 166 10.24 10.95 10.49
C PRO A 166 9.65 10.10 11.62
N ARG A 167 9.90 8.79 11.56
CA ARG A 167 9.55 7.85 12.62
C ARG A 167 10.32 8.16 13.88
N MET A 168 9.61 8.39 14.98
CA MET A 168 10.19 8.73 16.26
C MET A 168 9.31 8.30 17.43
N GLU A 169 9.90 8.20 18.61
CA GLU A 169 9.19 8.03 19.87
C GLU A 169 9.55 9.19 20.83
N PRO A 170 8.52 9.86 21.38
CA PRO A 170 7.08 9.70 21.11
C PRO A 170 6.70 10.09 19.68
N THR A 171 5.51 9.68 19.24
CA THR A 171 4.96 10.04 17.92
C THR A 171 5.04 11.56 17.69
N ALA A 172 5.52 11.97 16.53
CA ALA A 172 5.70 13.36 16.17
C ALA A 172 4.39 14.15 16.33
N VAL A 173 4.48 15.32 16.97
CA VAL A 173 3.33 16.20 17.19
C VAL A 173 2.68 16.59 15.86
N ALA A 174 3.47 16.90 14.83
CA ALA A 174 2.97 17.28 13.51
C ALA A 174 2.12 16.18 12.85
N LEU A 175 2.42 14.89 13.07
CA LEU A 175 1.57 13.78 12.61
C LEU A 175 0.22 13.79 13.32
N LEU A 176 0.21 14.05 14.62
CA LEU A 176 -1.01 14.06 15.42
C LEU A 176 -1.88 15.30 15.11
N ASP A 177 -1.24 16.42 14.80
CA ASP A 177 -1.93 17.69 14.45
C ASP A 177 -2.55 17.63 13.03
N ALA A 178 -2.03 16.77 12.16
CA ALA A 178 -2.61 16.54 10.85
C ALA A 178 -3.97 15.81 10.91
N VAL A 179 -4.31 15.22 12.05
CA VAL A 179 -5.55 14.44 12.26
C VAL A 179 -6.60 15.28 12.94
N ASP A 180 -7.78 15.42 12.31
CA ASP A 180 -8.96 15.91 13.01
C ASP A 180 -9.55 14.79 13.86
N VAL A 181 -9.55 14.97 15.16
CA VAL A 181 -10.01 13.94 16.11
C VAL A 181 -11.53 13.71 16.07
N ALA A 182 -12.28 14.63 15.47
CA ALA A 182 -13.71 14.50 15.24
C ALA A 182 -14.02 13.53 14.08
N ASP A 183 -13.07 13.37 13.13
CA ASP A 183 -13.21 12.49 11.98
C ASP A 183 -12.97 11.02 12.35
N ARG A 184 -13.50 10.14 11.53
CA ARG A 184 -12.99 8.76 11.48
C ARG A 184 -11.60 8.75 10.85
N VAL A 185 -10.66 8.05 11.46
CA VAL A 185 -9.28 7.92 10.98
C VAL A 185 -9.07 6.58 10.30
N GLY A 186 -8.68 6.62 9.01
CA GLY A 186 -8.17 5.45 8.30
C GLY A 186 -6.69 5.25 8.62
N MET A 187 -6.26 4.00 8.83
CA MET A 187 -4.84 3.73 9.13
C MET A 187 -4.36 2.44 8.46
N ALA A 188 -3.17 2.49 7.83
CA ALA A 188 -2.51 1.29 7.33
C ALA A 188 -0.98 1.38 7.48
N GLY A 189 -0.31 0.21 7.53
CA GLY A 189 1.14 0.10 7.69
C GLY A 189 1.57 -1.00 8.63
N GLY A 190 2.73 -0.85 9.25
CA GLY A 190 3.25 -1.81 10.23
C GLY A 190 2.45 -1.87 11.54
N ALA A 191 2.29 -3.07 12.10
CA ALA A 191 1.46 -3.26 13.29
C ALA A 191 1.92 -2.41 14.50
N ALA A 192 3.22 -2.34 14.76
CA ALA A 192 3.77 -1.56 15.87
C ALA A 192 3.52 -0.04 15.68
N PHE A 193 3.70 0.48 14.46
CA PHE A 193 3.36 1.85 14.09
C PHE A 193 1.87 2.13 14.36
N LEU A 194 0.98 1.27 13.87
CA LEU A 194 -0.47 1.44 14.01
C LEU A 194 -0.92 1.45 15.47
N GLU A 195 -0.35 0.56 16.30
CA GLU A 195 -0.66 0.51 17.73
C GLU A 195 -0.23 1.79 18.44
N ARG A 196 1.00 2.24 18.23
CA ARG A 196 1.59 3.43 18.84
C ARG A 196 0.82 4.69 18.46
N VAL A 197 0.60 4.93 17.17
CA VAL A 197 -0.08 6.13 16.67
C VAL A 197 -1.54 6.15 17.10
N ARG A 198 -2.26 5.02 17.00
CA ARG A 198 -3.64 4.91 17.48
C ARG A 198 -3.76 5.24 18.97
N LYS A 199 -2.82 4.76 19.81
CA LYS A 199 -2.78 5.06 21.26
C LYS A 199 -2.58 6.57 21.49
N ALA A 200 -1.70 7.22 20.72
CA ALA A 200 -1.45 8.66 20.83
C ALA A 200 -2.68 9.49 20.38
N LEU A 201 -3.31 9.12 19.27
CA LEU A 201 -4.53 9.79 18.77
C LEU A 201 -5.72 9.64 19.73
N ARG A 202 -5.89 8.46 20.36
CA ARG A 202 -6.91 8.25 21.40
C ARG A 202 -6.73 9.19 22.60
N LYS A 203 -5.49 9.44 23.03
CA LYS A 203 -5.20 10.40 24.11
C LYS A 203 -5.59 11.84 23.74
N ARG A 204 -5.68 12.16 22.44
CA ARG A 204 -6.14 13.44 21.91
C ARG A 204 -7.65 13.50 21.65
N GLY A 205 -8.39 12.42 21.92
CA GLY A 205 -9.84 12.37 21.78
C GLY A 205 -10.36 11.68 20.52
N ALA A 206 -9.48 11.19 19.62
CA ALA A 206 -9.94 10.44 18.47
C ALA A 206 -10.59 9.11 18.91
N ALA A 207 -11.84 8.89 18.51
CA ALA A 207 -12.65 7.75 18.94
C ALA A 207 -12.82 6.68 17.87
N SER A 208 -12.79 7.06 16.59
CA SER A 208 -13.21 6.20 15.50
C SER A 208 -12.06 5.86 14.53
N PHE A 209 -11.76 4.57 14.36
CA PHE A 209 -10.65 4.11 13.53
C PHE A 209 -11.06 2.97 12.62
N LYS A 210 -10.51 2.97 11.39
CA LYS A 210 -10.48 1.81 10.51
C LYS A 210 -9.03 1.46 10.23
N VAL A 211 -8.56 0.29 10.66
CA VAL A 211 -7.13 -0.04 10.73
C VAL A 211 -6.84 -1.33 9.98
N LYS A 212 -5.75 -1.35 9.21
CA LYS A 212 -5.24 -2.55 8.54
C LYS A 212 -3.72 -2.65 8.67
N ALA A 213 -3.23 -3.69 9.34
CA ALA A 213 -1.82 -4.00 9.33
C ALA A 213 -1.41 -4.64 7.99
N TYR A 214 -0.33 -4.15 7.40
CA TYR A 214 0.26 -4.67 6.17
C TYR A 214 1.49 -5.53 6.43
N TRP A 215 2.19 -5.27 7.52
CA TRP A 215 3.36 -6.05 7.91
C TRP A 215 3.56 -6.07 9.43
N VAL A 216 4.27 -7.10 9.89
CA VAL A 216 4.73 -7.25 11.28
C VAL A 216 6.21 -7.57 11.23
N ALA A 217 7.02 -6.88 12.01
CA ALA A 217 8.45 -7.15 12.10
C ALA A 217 8.71 -8.62 12.44
N GLY A 218 9.63 -9.26 11.72
CA GLY A 218 9.99 -10.66 11.92
C GLY A 218 8.98 -11.70 11.41
N ARG A 219 7.88 -11.28 10.76
CA ARG A 219 6.92 -12.21 10.14
C ARG A 219 6.87 -12.02 8.62
N ALA A 220 6.91 -13.12 7.88
CA ALA A 220 6.74 -13.11 6.43
C ALA A 220 5.25 -13.23 6.09
N GLY A 221 4.71 -12.17 5.45
CA GLY A 221 3.33 -12.10 4.97
C GLY A 221 2.28 -12.00 6.07
N LEU A 222 1.46 -10.96 5.98
CA LEU A 222 0.15 -10.87 6.64
C LEU A 222 -0.89 -10.97 5.53
N ASP A 223 -1.60 -12.08 5.44
CA ASP A 223 -2.74 -12.27 4.53
C ASP A 223 -4.06 -12.08 5.28
#